data_c3aaf4cff454021b9ea2330bff76769e
#
_entry.id   c3aaf4cff454021b9ea2330bff76769e
#
_cell.length_a   1.000
_cell.length_b   1.000
_cell.length_c   1.000
_cell.angle_alpha   90.00
_cell.angle_beta   90.00
_cell.angle_gamma   90.00
#
_symmetry.space_group_name_H-M   'P 1'
#
loop_
_entity.id
_entity.type
_entity.pdbx_description
1 polymer ?
#
loop_
_entity_poly.entity_id
_entity_poly.type
_entity_poly.pdbx_seq_one_letter_code
_entity_poly.pdbx_strand_id
1 'polypeptide(L)'
;MTAKEVFSKTLVFGWIKLGLGLLNILIAVVLFAILMGISVLFASEGVGAVMFFIWLGVVGVVNFILNHYIGYLVKAGHVAVIAMAFKTGTVPADPVATGKAMVKERFGTSNVYFALDKLIAGSVKQLQRALGRLTSGLLGAIPGADGVKNLMNMFLDISLGYIDECCLGYTFYHSEQNAYKSAADGVVIYAQNWKTLLKDAAKTTLVVILSIVVVTLIAFVIFGGLFRLLGWSGFVAFVISLLLAWTVKYAFIDSWILVKMMSSYMQVAPNTQITFDLYGKLGGLSKKFKELFRKGQEEPQPAYAGPSVAGTESPETASPVPPAAEGHTQRFCPSCDTPLSPGKAFCGNCGTKLG
;
A
#
# COMPACT_ATOMS: atom_id res chain seq x y z
N MET A 1 -16.17 -0.02 -11.83
CA MET A 1 -16.56 -0.11 -10.40
C MET A 1 -16.22 1.20 -9.70
N THR A 2 -17.05 1.69 -8.78
CA THR A 2 -16.79 2.93 -8.03
C THR A 2 -15.97 2.64 -6.76
N ALA A 3 -15.19 3.62 -6.28
CA ALA A 3 -14.43 3.47 -5.02
C ALA A 3 -15.34 3.13 -3.82
N LYS A 4 -16.56 3.71 -3.77
CA LYS A 4 -17.55 3.43 -2.72
C LYS A 4 -18.00 1.97 -2.74
N GLU A 5 -18.23 1.42 -3.91
CA GLU A 5 -18.64 0.03 -4.10
C GLU A 5 -17.52 -0.95 -3.71
N VAL A 6 -16.28 -0.68 -4.13
CA VAL A 6 -15.12 -1.50 -3.73
C VAL A 6 -14.94 -1.45 -2.21
N PHE A 7 -14.99 -0.26 -1.60
CA PHE A 7 -14.85 -0.11 -0.15
C PHE A 7 -15.90 -0.89 0.61
N SER A 8 -17.19 -0.77 0.23
CA SER A 8 -18.25 -1.48 0.94
C SER A 8 -18.10 -3.00 0.87
N LYS A 9 -17.66 -3.54 -0.27
CA LYS A 9 -17.44 -4.98 -0.47
C LYS A 9 -16.12 -5.48 0.16
N THR A 10 -15.16 -4.60 0.44
CA THR A 10 -13.89 -4.93 1.10
C THR A 10 -13.84 -4.49 2.57
N LEU A 11 -14.97 -4.10 3.15
CA LEU A 11 -15.08 -3.61 4.53
C LEU A 11 -14.60 -4.64 5.56
N VAL A 12 -14.62 -5.93 5.23
CA VAL A 12 -14.08 -7.02 6.06
C VAL A 12 -12.62 -6.78 6.47
N PHE A 13 -11.80 -6.19 5.60
CA PHE A 13 -10.42 -5.83 5.96
C PHE A 13 -10.38 -4.72 7.01
N GLY A 14 -11.32 -3.79 6.98
CA GLY A 14 -11.51 -2.77 8.04
C GLY A 14 -11.82 -3.42 9.39
N TRP A 15 -12.75 -4.36 9.43
CA TRP A 15 -13.09 -5.11 10.64
C TRP A 15 -11.91 -5.92 11.20
N ILE A 16 -11.12 -6.56 10.33
CA ILE A 16 -9.90 -7.27 10.76
C ILE A 16 -8.89 -6.30 11.37
N LYS A 17 -8.66 -5.14 10.74
CA LYS A 17 -7.77 -4.10 11.27
C LYS A 17 -8.26 -3.55 12.61
N LEU A 18 -9.57 -3.34 12.75
CA LEU A 18 -10.17 -2.94 14.03
C LEU A 18 -9.91 -3.99 15.11
N GLY A 19 -10.17 -5.26 14.81
CA GLY A 19 -9.92 -6.37 15.73
C GLY A 19 -8.46 -6.46 16.16
N LEU A 20 -7.51 -6.30 15.23
CA LEU A 20 -6.07 -6.27 15.54
C LEU A 20 -5.70 -5.07 16.44
N GLY A 21 -6.27 -3.90 16.17
CA GLY A 21 -6.03 -2.71 16.99
C GLY A 21 -6.61 -2.85 18.41
N LEU A 22 -7.82 -3.37 18.54
CA LEU A 22 -8.43 -3.66 19.84
C LEU A 22 -7.67 -4.73 20.62
N LEU A 23 -7.20 -5.79 19.94
CA LEU A 23 -6.36 -6.81 20.54
C LEU A 23 -5.05 -6.21 21.06
N ASN A 24 -4.43 -5.32 20.30
CA ASN A 24 -3.20 -4.64 20.74
C ASN A 24 -3.43 -3.77 21.98
N ILE A 25 -4.53 -3.03 22.04
CA ILE A 25 -4.92 -2.24 23.22
C ILE A 25 -5.17 -3.17 24.42
N LEU A 26 -5.89 -4.27 24.22
CA LEU A 26 -6.17 -5.24 25.29
C LEU A 26 -4.88 -5.83 25.86
N ILE A 27 -3.96 -6.27 25.00
CA ILE A 27 -2.65 -6.79 25.41
C ILE A 27 -1.88 -5.73 26.21
N ALA A 28 -1.86 -4.48 25.73
CA ALA A 28 -1.17 -3.39 26.40
C ALA A 28 -1.75 -3.12 27.81
N VAL A 29 -3.08 -3.11 27.93
CA VAL A 29 -3.76 -2.89 29.23
C VAL A 29 -3.52 -4.05 30.19
N VAL A 30 -3.62 -5.30 29.73
CA VAL A 30 -3.39 -6.49 30.57
C VAL A 30 -1.93 -6.53 31.06
N LEU A 31 -0.96 -6.32 30.17
CA LEU A 31 0.44 -6.24 30.55
C LEU A 31 0.74 -5.11 31.53
N PHE A 32 0.09 -3.95 31.34
CA PHE A 32 0.19 -2.84 32.29
C PHE A 32 -0.31 -3.23 33.68
N ALA A 33 -1.49 -3.84 33.76
CA ALA A 33 -2.08 -4.27 35.03
C ALA A 33 -1.22 -5.29 35.75
N ILE A 34 -0.64 -6.27 35.02
CA ILE A 34 0.25 -7.29 35.59
C ILE A 34 1.53 -6.63 36.13
N LEU A 35 2.23 -5.84 35.31
CA LEU A 35 3.53 -5.26 35.69
C LEU A 35 3.39 -4.21 36.81
N MET A 36 2.34 -3.39 36.77
CA MET A 36 2.05 -2.44 37.84
C MET A 36 1.59 -3.17 39.11
N GLY A 37 0.81 -4.24 39.00
CA GLY A 37 0.45 -5.10 40.13
C GLY A 37 1.68 -5.68 40.85
N ILE A 38 2.65 -6.17 40.06
CA ILE A 38 3.96 -6.63 40.61
C ILE A 38 4.68 -5.48 41.33
N SER A 39 4.71 -4.29 40.73
CA SER A 39 5.35 -3.11 41.33
C SER A 39 4.77 -2.76 42.72
N VAL A 40 3.46 -2.88 42.89
CA VAL A 40 2.78 -2.61 44.17
C VAL A 40 3.24 -3.62 45.26
N LEU A 41 3.51 -4.89 44.89
CA LEU A 41 3.98 -5.89 45.85
C LEU A 41 5.36 -5.56 46.45
N PHE A 42 6.21 -4.86 45.70
CA PHE A 42 7.53 -4.46 46.20
C PHE A 42 7.58 -3.12 46.94
N ALA A 43 6.45 -2.38 46.97
CA ALA A 43 6.28 -1.11 47.72
C ALA A 43 7.40 -0.08 47.54
N SER A 44 8.09 -0.06 46.35
CA SER A 44 9.22 0.81 46.04
C SER A 44 8.95 1.61 44.78
N GLU A 45 9.09 2.94 44.88
CA GLU A 45 8.92 3.86 43.75
C GLU A 45 9.85 3.55 42.58
N GLY A 46 11.08 3.13 42.86
CA GLY A 46 12.05 2.74 41.84
C GLY A 46 11.62 1.52 41.04
N VAL A 47 11.00 0.52 41.66
CA VAL A 47 10.47 -0.66 41.00
C VAL A 47 9.33 -0.29 40.04
N GLY A 48 8.45 0.65 40.43
CA GLY A 48 7.39 1.15 39.57
C GLY A 48 7.89 1.76 38.25
N ALA A 49 8.92 2.59 38.33
CA ALA A 49 9.54 3.18 37.15
C ALA A 49 10.16 2.10 36.22
N VAL A 50 10.89 1.14 36.80
CA VAL A 50 11.47 0.04 36.02
C VAL A 50 10.38 -0.79 35.32
N MET A 51 9.32 -1.17 36.04
CA MET A 51 8.20 -1.94 35.44
C MET A 51 7.48 -1.17 34.35
N PHE A 52 7.37 0.15 34.47
CA PHE A 52 6.81 0.99 33.41
C PHE A 52 7.67 0.98 32.13
N PHE A 53 9.00 1.09 32.25
CA PHE A 53 9.89 1.00 31.08
C PHE A 53 9.90 -0.40 30.46
N ILE A 54 9.83 -1.46 31.27
CA ILE A 54 9.66 -2.84 30.79
C ILE A 54 8.35 -2.96 29.99
N TRP A 55 7.24 -2.43 30.54
CA TRP A 55 5.96 -2.39 29.86
C TRP A 55 6.06 -1.71 28.49
N LEU A 56 6.64 -0.51 28.42
CA LEU A 56 6.84 0.21 27.15
C LEU A 56 7.63 -0.64 26.15
N GLY A 57 8.70 -1.29 26.58
CA GLY A 57 9.51 -2.16 25.74
C GLY A 57 8.74 -3.37 25.21
N VAL A 58 8.05 -4.10 26.09
CA VAL A 58 7.27 -5.29 25.72
C VAL A 58 6.11 -4.94 24.81
N VAL A 59 5.33 -3.89 25.15
CA VAL A 59 4.22 -3.41 24.30
C VAL A 59 4.76 -2.97 22.93
N GLY A 60 5.91 -2.28 22.89
CA GLY A 60 6.57 -1.90 21.65
C GLY A 60 6.92 -3.10 20.77
N VAL A 61 7.48 -4.15 21.34
CA VAL A 61 7.81 -5.40 20.62
C VAL A 61 6.55 -6.11 20.12
N VAL A 62 5.54 -6.25 20.97
CA VAL A 62 4.26 -6.89 20.61
C VAL A 62 3.59 -6.12 19.48
N ASN A 63 3.50 -4.79 19.61
CA ASN A 63 2.95 -3.92 18.57
C ASN A 63 3.73 -4.03 17.26
N PHE A 64 5.06 -4.08 17.33
CA PHE A 64 5.90 -4.28 16.16
C PHE A 64 5.58 -5.62 15.49
N ILE A 65 5.49 -6.73 16.23
CA ILE A 65 5.20 -8.06 15.67
C ILE A 65 3.80 -8.08 15.04
N LEU A 66 2.78 -7.62 15.75
CA LEU A 66 1.39 -7.64 15.26
C LEU A 66 1.22 -6.79 13.99
N ASN A 67 1.76 -5.57 13.99
CA ASN A 67 1.63 -4.69 12.83
C ASN A 67 2.56 -5.08 11.68
N HIS A 68 3.77 -5.54 11.99
CA HIS A 68 4.78 -5.86 10.98
C HIS A 68 4.49 -7.17 10.24
N TYR A 69 3.92 -8.18 10.91
CA TYR A 69 3.61 -9.46 10.26
C TYR A 69 2.13 -9.56 9.88
N ILE A 70 1.22 -9.39 10.83
CA ILE A 70 -0.21 -9.65 10.59
C ILE A 70 -0.86 -8.45 9.90
N GLY A 71 -0.69 -7.25 10.45
CA GLY A 71 -1.25 -6.02 9.89
C GLY A 71 -0.78 -5.77 8.46
N TYR A 72 0.48 -6.11 8.19
CA TYR A 72 1.09 -5.99 6.89
C TYR A 72 0.49 -6.96 5.85
N LEU A 73 0.27 -8.23 6.23
CA LEU A 73 -0.39 -9.22 5.36
C LEU A 73 -1.84 -8.84 5.08
N VAL A 74 -2.55 -8.32 6.07
CA VAL A 74 -3.93 -7.83 5.91
C VAL A 74 -3.96 -6.64 4.93
N LYS A 75 -3.01 -5.71 5.05
CA LYS A 75 -2.86 -4.58 4.12
C LYS A 75 -2.56 -5.08 2.71
N ALA A 76 -1.62 -5.99 2.55
CA ALA A 76 -1.24 -6.56 1.26
C ALA A 76 -2.41 -7.26 0.56
N GLY A 77 -3.15 -8.09 1.31
CA GLY A 77 -4.35 -8.77 0.80
C GLY A 77 -5.43 -7.76 0.39
N HIS A 78 -5.62 -6.70 1.15
CA HIS A 78 -6.56 -5.64 0.80
C HIS A 78 -6.16 -4.93 -0.49
N VAL A 79 -4.88 -4.53 -0.64
CA VAL A 79 -4.34 -3.92 -1.87
C VAL A 79 -4.53 -4.84 -3.07
N ALA A 80 -4.25 -6.16 -2.93
CA ALA A 80 -4.41 -7.14 -3.99
C ALA A 80 -5.88 -7.23 -4.46
N VAL A 81 -6.81 -7.32 -3.52
CA VAL A 81 -8.26 -7.39 -3.84
C VAL A 81 -8.76 -6.10 -4.48
N ILE A 82 -8.31 -4.93 -4.02
CA ILE A 82 -8.66 -3.65 -4.65
C ILE A 82 -8.13 -3.61 -6.09
N ALA A 83 -6.88 -3.99 -6.32
CA ALA A 83 -6.30 -4.02 -7.67
C ALA A 83 -7.07 -4.98 -8.59
N MET A 84 -7.41 -6.19 -8.11
CA MET A 84 -8.25 -7.14 -8.82
C MET A 84 -9.62 -6.57 -9.14
N ALA A 85 -10.27 -5.91 -8.17
CA ALA A 85 -11.59 -5.32 -8.36
C ALA A 85 -11.61 -4.25 -9.46
N PHE A 86 -10.56 -3.43 -9.57
CA PHE A 86 -10.43 -2.46 -10.68
C PHE A 86 -10.02 -3.12 -12.01
N LYS A 87 -9.32 -4.25 -11.98
CA LYS A 87 -8.97 -5.01 -13.19
C LYS A 87 -10.17 -5.75 -13.77
N THR A 88 -10.92 -6.46 -12.94
CA THR A 88 -12.01 -7.37 -13.37
C THR A 88 -13.39 -6.75 -13.32
N GLY A 89 -13.56 -5.60 -12.65
CA GLY A 89 -14.86 -4.99 -12.40
C GLY A 89 -15.69 -5.66 -11.30
N THR A 90 -15.12 -6.67 -10.59
CA THR A 90 -15.82 -7.44 -9.54
C THR A 90 -14.93 -7.63 -8.30
N VAL A 91 -15.56 -7.65 -7.12
CA VAL A 91 -14.90 -8.05 -5.87
C VAL A 91 -15.21 -9.52 -5.62
N PRO A 92 -14.22 -10.36 -5.28
CA PRO A 92 -14.45 -11.79 -5.01
C PRO A 92 -15.41 -11.99 -3.83
N ALA A 93 -16.10 -13.14 -3.81
CA ALA A 93 -17.06 -13.51 -2.76
C ALA A 93 -16.37 -13.61 -1.37
N ASP A 94 -15.15 -14.17 -1.34
CA ASP A 94 -14.28 -14.15 -0.15
C ASP A 94 -13.05 -13.27 -0.43
N PRO A 95 -13.11 -11.98 -0.08
CA PRO A 95 -12.01 -11.06 -0.32
C PRO A 95 -10.75 -11.41 0.49
N VAL A 96 -10.90 -11.98 1.69
CA VAL A 96 -9.77 -12.28 2.58
C VAL A 96 -8.97 -13.47 2.09
N ALA A 97 -9.66 -14.58 1.78
CA ALA A 97 -9.01 -15.78 1.24
C ALA A 97 -8.35 -15.47 -0.11
N THR A 98 -9.06 -14.76 -1.00
CA THR A 98 -8.51 -14.35 -2.31
C THR A 98 -7.31 -13.44 -2.16
N GLY A 99 -7.38 -12.42 -1.31
CA GLY A 99 -6.25 -11.52 -1.06
C GLY A 99 -5.02 -12.25 -0.53
N LYS A 100 -5.21 -13.17 0.42
CA LYS A 100 -4.14 -14.04 0.94
C LYS A 100 -3.51 -14.91 -0.15
N ALA A 101 -4.33 -15.55 -0.99
CA ALA A 101 -3.88 -16.38 -2.10
C ALA A 101 -3.06 -15.56 -3.12
N MET A 102 -3.56 -14.39 -3.53
CA MET A 102 -2.87 -13.50 -4.46
C MET A 102 -1.52 -13.03 -3.94
N VAL A 103 -1.43 -12.68 -2.64
CA VAL A 103 -0.17 -12.26 -2.01
C VAL A 103 0.82 -13.43 -1.99
N LYS A 104 0.37 -14.63 -1.63
CA LYS A 104 1.20 -15.83 -1.60
C LYS A 104 1.71 -16.20 -3.01
N GLU A 105 0.83 -16.19 -4.00
CA GLU A 105 1.16 -16.50 -5.39
C GLU A 105 2.18 -15.48 -5.95
N ARG A 106 1.94 -14.18 -5.72
CA ARG A 106 2.75 -13.10 -6.29
C ARG A 106 4.15 -13.02 -5.70
N PHE A 107 4.30 -13.27 -4.41
CA PHE A 107 5.55 -13.02 -3.68
C PHE A 107 6.18 -14.28 -3.06
N GLY A 108 5.50 -15.43 -3.09
CA GLY A 108 5.97 -16.68 -2.48
C GLY A 108 6.15 -16.58 -0.96
N THR A 109 6.87 -15.58 -0.49
CA THR A 109 7.12 -15.33 0.95
C THR A 109 6.78 -13.90 1.34
N SER A 110 6.42 -13.71 2.61
CA SER A 110 6.19 -12.36 3.19
C SER A 110 7.44 -11.48 3.12
N ASN A 111 8.63 -12.08 3.12
CA ASN A 111 9.90 -11.33 3.07
C ASN A 111 10.11 -10.65 1.71
N VAL A 112 9.77 -11.32 0.61
CA VAL A 112 9.88 -10.73 -0.74
C VAL A 112 8.91 -9.54 -0.88
N TYR A 113 7.66 -9.74 -0.43
CA TYR A 113 6.69 -8.66 -0.39
C TYR A 113 7.19 -7.47 0.43
N PHE A 114 7.69 -7.73 1.65
CA PHE A 114 8.21 -6.69 2.53
C PHE A 114 9.41 -5.94 1.92
N ALA A 115 10.34 -6.65 1.31
CA ALA A 115 11.49 -6.04 0.65
C ALA A 115 11.05 -5.12 -0.51
N LEU A 116 10.10 -5.57 -1.32
CA LEU A 116 9.54 -4.80 -2.43
C LEU A 116 8.83 -3.55 -1.94
N ASP A 117 7.96 -3.66 -0.94
CA ASP A 117 7.26 -2.52 -0.33
C ASP A 117 8.24 -1.47 0.19
N LYS A 118 9.30 -1.89 0.89
CA LYS A 118 10.35 -0.97 1.39
C LYS A 118 11.10 -0.27 0.26
N LEU A 119 11.33 -0.95 -0.86
CA LEU A 119 11.94 -0.33 -2.04
C LEU A 119 11.00 0.69 -2.68
N ILE A 120 9.72 0.35 -2.84
CA ILE A 120 8.70 1.26 -3.39
C ILE A 120 8.55 2.49 -2.46
N ALA A 121 8.26 2.27 -1.18
CA ALA A 121 8.10 3.35 -0.19
C ALA A 121 9.33 4.24 -0.11
N GLY A 122 10.54 3.63 -0.11
CA GLY A 122 11.79 4.36 -0.13
C GLY A 122 11.98 5.18 -1.42
N SER A 123 11.59 4.63 -2.58
CA SER A 123 11.64 5.32 -3.87
C SER A 123 10.71 6.52 -3.89
N VAL A 124 9.45 6.31 -3.52
CA VAL A 124 8.43 7.37 -3.44
C VAL A 124 8.87 8.46 -2.47
N LYS A 125 9.34 8.11 -1.27
CA LYS A 125 9.82 9.08 -0.27
C LYS A 125 11.02 9.91 -0.76
N GLN A 126 11.94 9.32 -1.53
CA GLN A 126 13.07 10.07 -2.10
C GLN A 126 12.62 11.02 -3.21
N LEU A 127 11.67 10.60 -4.05
CA LEU A 127 11.06 11.46 -5.07
C LEU A 127 10.27 12.62 -4.44
N GLN A 128 9.51 12.35 -3.39
CA GLN A 128 8.81 13.37 -2.61
C GLN A 128 9.75 14.44 -2.07
N ARG A 129 10.87 14.03 -1.46
CA ARG A 129 11.87 14.98 -0.95
C ARG A 129 12.48 15.82 -2.07
N ALA A 130 12.68 15.25 -3.26
CA ALA A 130 13.18 15.99 -4.40
C ALA A 130 12.16 17.03 -4.88
N LEU A 131 10.88 16.64 -4.99
CA LEU A 131 9.78 17.56 -5.34
C LEU A 131 9.55 18.62 -4.25
N GLY A 132 9.59 18.24 -2.97
CA GLY A 132 9.44 19.16 -1.84
C GLY A 132 10.54 20.23 -1.78
N ARG A 133 11.79 19.89 -2.17
CA ARG A 133 12.87 20.89 -2.27
C ARG A 133 12.63 21.89 -3.39
N LEU A 134 12.06 21.46 -4.52
CA LEU A 134 11.70 22.35 -5.63
C LEU A 134 10.59 23.31 -5.22
N THR A 135 9.55 22.80 -4.54
CA THR A 135 8.41 23.64 -4.09
C THR A 135 8.78 24.56 -2.94
N SER A 136 9.61 24.09 -1.97
CA SER A 136 10.06 24.92 -0.85
C SER A 136 11.04 26.02 -1.27
N GLY A 137 11.81 25.81 -2.33
CA GLY A 137 12.62 26.86 -2.95
C GLY A 137 11.77 28.00 -3.54
N LEU A 138 10.65 27.65 -4.15
CA LEU A 138 9.70 28.62 -4.72
C LEU A 138 8.90 29.37 -3.63
N LEU A 139 8.46 28.67 -2.58
CA LEU A 139 7.70 29.26 -1.47
C LEU A 139 8.58 29.98 -0.45
N GLY A 140 9.86 29.59 -0.33
CA GLY A 140 10.82 30.22 0.58
C GLY A 140 11.18 31.68 0.22
N ALA A 141 10.86 32.09 -1.00
CA ALA A 141 11.00 33.48 -1.44
C ALA A 141 9.85 34.41 -0.97
N ILE A 142 8.77 33.85 -0.38
CA ILE A 142 7.60 34.61 0.06
C ILE A 142 7.64 34.79 1.59
N PRO A 143 7.82 36.01 2.12
CA PRO A 143 7.80 36.28 3.56
C PRO A 143 6.45 35.86 4.17
N GLY A 144 6.48 35.15 5.31
CA GLY A 144 5.26 34.72 6.02
C GLY A 144 4.60 33.42 5.49
N ALA A 145 5.21 32.74 4.52
CA ALA A 145 4.67 31.51 3.93
C ALA A 145 4.88 30.23 4.78
N ASP A 146 5.44 30.31 5.99
CA ASP A 146 5.77 29.13 6.81
C ASP A 146 4.53 28.29 7.17
N GLY A 147 3.42 28.92 7.45
CA GLY A 147 2.13 28.23 7.68
C GLY A 147 1.64 27.47 6.43
N VAL A 148 1.75 28.09 5.26
CA VAL A 148 1.38 27.48 3.97
C VAL A 148 2.33 26.33 3.64
N LYS A 149 3.62 26.48 3.91
CA LYS A 149 4.65 25.43 3.72
C LYS A 149 4.40 24.22 4.61
N ASN A 150 4.08 24.43 5.89
CA ASN A 150 3.76 23.34 6.81
C ASN A 150 2.47 22.60 6.41
N LEU A 151 1.45 23.34 6.01
CA LEU A 151 0.20 22.77 5.49
C LEU A 151 0.45 21.98 4.20
N MET A 152 1.27 22.50 3.30
CA MET A 152 1.66 21.83 2.05
C MET A 152 2.45 20.54 2.35
N ASN A 153 3.41 20.58 3.29
CA ASN A 153 4.17 19.39 3.68
C ASN A 153 3.26 18.33 4.31
N MET A 154 2.37 18.71 5.22
CA MET A 154 1.38 17.79 5.80
C MET A 154 0.47 17.19 4.73
N PHE A 155 0.02 18.00 3.77
CA PHE A 155 -0.76 17.56 2.63
C PHE A 155 0.02 16.57 1.76
N LEU A 156 1.28 16.86 1.45
CA LEU A 156 2.15 15.96 0.71
C LEU A 156 2.36 14.65 1.46
N ASP A 157 2.62 14.69 2.76
CA ASP A 157 2.83 13.49 3.58
C ASP A 157 1.59 12.59 3.61
N ILE A 158 0.40 13.16 3.77
CA ILE A 158 -0.86 12.38 3.75
C ILE A 158 -1.15 11.85 2.35
N SER A 159 -1.04 12.70 1.33
CA SER A 159 -1.39 12.34 -0.05
C SER A 159 -0.46 11.31 -0.64
N LEU A 160 0.81 11.39 -0.26
CA LEU A 160 1.88 10.55 -0.79
C LEU A 160 2.09 9.29 0.04
N GLY A 161 1.52 9.23 1.27
CA GLY A 161 1.61 8.06 2.14
C GLY A 161 0.85 6.83 1.65
N TYR A 162 0.04 6.96 0.59
CA TYR A 162 -0.70 5.85 -0.02
C TYR A 162 -0.25 5.51 -1.44
N ILE A 163 0.77 6.19 -1.93
CA ILE A 163 1.24 5.98 -3.31
C ILE A 163 2.07 4.71 -3.44
N ASP A 164 2.83 4.40 -2.41
CA ASP A 164 3.53 3.12 -2.32
C ASP A 164 2.55 1.95 -2.46
N GLU A 165 1.37 2.03 -1.82
CA GLU A 165 0.32 1.03 -1.99
C GLU A 165 -0.29 1.02 -3.38
N CYS A 166 -0.42 2.18 -4.02
CA CYS A 166 -0.88 2.24 -5.41
C CYS A 166 0.11 1.57 -6.36
N CYS A 167 1.41 1.86 -6.19
CA CYS A 167 2.48 1.22 -6.96
C CYS A 167 2.54 -0.29 -6.69
N LEU A 168 2.33 -0.69 -5.43
CA LEU A 168 2.25 -2.09 -5.06
C LEU A 168 1.01 -2.76 -5.68
N GLY A 169 -0.15 -2.09 -5.66
CA GLY A 169 -1.37 -2.53 -6.32
C GLY A 169 -1.16 -2.79 -7.81
N TYR A 170 -0.35 -1.96 -8.46
CA TYR A 170 0.01 -2.16 -9.86
C TYR A 170 0.75 -3.47 -10.11
N THR A 171 1.50 -4.00 -9.15
CA THR A 171 2.15 -5.31 -9.25
C THR A 171 1.16 -6.47 -9.29
N PHE A 172 0.00 -6.33 -8.67
CA PHE A 172 -1.10 -7.30 -8.77
C PHE A 172 -1.92 -7.11 -10.04
N TYR A 173 -2.04 -5.87 -10.52
CA TYR A 173 -2.73 -5.57 -11.78
C TYR A 173 -1.99 -6.17 -12.97
N HIS A 174 -0.65 -6.08 -12.99
CA HIS A 174 0.28 -6.64 -13.99
C HIS A 174 1.04 -7.84 -13.42
N SER A 175 0.29 -8.90 -13.06
CA SER A 175 0.85 -10.13 -12.49
C SER A 175 1.70 -10.94 -13.48
N GLU A 176 1.54 -10.71 -14.76
CA GLU A 176 2.31 -11.30 -15.85
C GLU A 176 3.77 -10.82 -15.93
N GLN A 177 4.08 -9.69 -15.31
CA GLN A 177 5.44 -9.16 -15.24
C GLN A 177 6.11 -9.54 -13.91
N ASN A 178 7.46 -9.48 -13.89
CA ASN A 178 8.22 -9.51 -12.65
C ASN A 178 7.71 -8.44 -11.66
N ALA A 179 7.61 -8.78 -10.38
CA ALA A 179 7.05 -7.89 -9.36
C ALA A 179 7.85 -6.59 -9.19
N TYR A 180 9.18 -6.66 -9.28
CA TYR A 180 10.05 -5.47 -9.19
C TYR A 180 9.90 -4.58 -10.43
N LYS A 181 9.77 -5.18 -11.61
CA LYS A 181 9.52 -4.42 -12.84
C LYS A 181 8.16 -3.72 -12.79
N SER A 182 7.09 -4.45 -12.46
CA SER A 182 5.75 -3.87 -12.32
C SER A 182 5.73 -2.75 -11.28
N ALA A 183 6.47 -2.89 -10.17
CA ALA A 183 6.58 -1.85 -9.17
C ALA A 183 7.33 -0.62 -9.67
N ALA A 184 8.42 -0.80 -10.41
CA ALA A 184 9.15 0.31 -11.03
C ALA A 184 8.28 1.05 -12.05
N ASP A 185 7.54 0.32 -12.89
CA ASP A 185 6.56 0.87 -13.82
C ASP A 185 5.49 1.68 -13.07
N GLY A 186 4.99 1.14 -11.96
CA GLY A 186 4.02 1.83 -11.10
C GLY A 186 4.53 3.17 -10.58
N VAL A 187 5.78 3.24 -10.15
CA VAL A 187 6.42 4.50 -9.69
C VAL A 187 6.57 5.50 -10.85
N VAL A 188 6.92 5.02 -12.05
CA VAL A 188 7.02 5.88 -13.26
C VAL A 188 5.66 6.45 -13.64
N ILE A 189 4.62 5.60 -13.68
CA ILE A 189 3.24 6.01 -13.97
C ILE A 189 2.78 7.08 -12.98
N TYR A 190 3.07 6.88 -11.68
CA TYR A 190 2.79 7.90 -10.68
C TYR A 190 3.51 9.20 -10.99
N ALA A 191 4.81 9.15 -11.27
CA ALA A 191 5.60 10.34 -11.58
C ALA A 191 5.10 11.09 -12.83
N GLN A 192 4.56 10.38 -13.84
CA GLN A 192 3.95 10.99 -15.01
C GLN A 192 2.61 11.69 -14.71
N ASN A 193 1.81 11.11 -13.81
CA ASN A 193 0.46 11.57 -13.51
C ASN A 193 0.36 12.31 -12.16
N TRP A 194 1.49 12.70 -11.56
CA TRP A 194 1.53 13.24 -10.20
C TRP A 194 0.58 14.43 -9.97
N LYS A 195 0.41 15.32 -10.95
CA LYS A 195 -0.48 16.49 -10.83
C LYS A 195 -1.96 16.10 -10.68
N THR A 196 -2.41 15.14 -11.49
CA THR A 196 -3.79 14.63 -11.45
C THR A 196 -4.04 13.87 -10.15
N LEU A 197 -3.13 12.98 -9.78
CA LEU A 197 -3.22 12.20 -8.55
C LEU A 197 -3.16 13.08 -7.31
N LEU A 198 -2.32 14.12 -7.32
CA LEU A 198 -2.22 15.09 -6.23
C LEU A 198 -3.50 15.91 -6.05
N LYS A 199 -4.16 16.32 -7.15
CA LYS A 199 -5.43 17.03 -7.09
C LYS A 199 -6.55 16.20 -6.46
N ASP A 200 -6.62 14.91 -6.79
CA ASP A 200 -7.59 13.98 -6.20
C ASP A 200 -7.25 13.67 -4.74
N ALA A 201 -5.97 13.53 -4.44
CA ALA A 201 -5.48 13.37 -3.07
C ALA A 201 -5.83 14.59 -2.20
N ALA A 202 -5.76 15.82 -2.73
CA ALA A 202 -6.11 17.04 -2.00
C ALA A 202 -7.55 17.01 -1.49
N LYS A 203 -8.48 16.67 -2.36
CA LYS A 203 -9.91 16.56 -2.00
C LYS A 203 -10.12 15.49 -0.95
N THR A 204 -9.44 14.35 -1.09
CA THR A 204 -9.53 13.24 -0.16
C THR A 204 -8.94 13.62 1.21
N THR A 205 -7.80 14.31 1.24
CA THR A 205 -7.13 14.75 2.48
C THR A 205 -8.04 15.66 3.33
N LEU A 206 -8.76 16.58 2.72
CA LEU A 206 -9.68 17.45 3.46
C LEU A 206 -10.80 16.64 4.13
N VAL A 207 -11.39 15.69 3.40
CA VAL A 207 -12.43 14.79 3.95
C VAL A 207 -11.85 13.94 5.09
N VAL A 208 -10.61 13.48 4.96
CA VAL A 208 -9.91 12.70 5.98
C VAL A 208 -9.70 13.50 7.26
N ILE A 209 -9.14 14.69 7.16
CA ILE A 209 -8.90 15.54 8.35
C ILE A 209 -10.21 15.80 9.09
N LEU A 210 -11.25 16.18 8.35
CA LEU A 210 -12.57 16.40 8.94
C LEU A 210 -13.13 15.12 9.60
N SER A 211 -12.99 13.97 8.94
CA SER A 211 -13.44 12.68 9.48
C SER A 211 -12.68 12.30 10.76
N ILE A 212 -11.34 12.52 10.80
CA ILE A 212 -10.54 12.24 12.01
C ILE A 212 -11.03 13.09 13.18
N VAL A 213 -11.25 14.39 12.97
CA VAL A 213 -11.74 15.29 14.01
C VAL A 213 -13.11 14.82 14.52
N VAL A 214 -14.04 14.54 13.62
CA VAL A 214 -15.41 14.09 13.99
C VAL A 214 -15.36 12.77 14.73
N VAL A 215 -14.63 11.77 14.25
CA VAL A 215 -14.51 10.44 14.90
C VAL A 215 -13.86 10.57 16.27
N THR A 216 -12.81 11.40 16.40
CA THR A 216 -12.13 11.64 17.68
C THR A 216 -13.08 12.29 18.68
N LEU A 217 -13.85 13.29 18.28
CA LEU A 217 -14.83 13.96 19.14
C LEU A 217 -15.93 13.01 19.61
N ILE A 218 -16.49 12.22 18.68
CA ILE A 218 -17.52 11.21 19.01
C ILE A 218 -16.96 10.17 19.98
N ALA A 219 -15.78 9.62 19.71
CA ALA A 219 -15.12 8.67 20.58
C ALA A 219 -14.86 9.26 21.97
N PHE A 220 -14.38 10.51 22.04
CA PHE A 220 -14.13 11.20 23.29
C PHE A 220 -15.41 11.41 24.13
N VAL A 221 -16.52 11.79 23.49
CA VAL A 221 -17.81 11.96 24.18
C VAL A 221 -18.32 10.63 24.71
N ILE A 222 -18.30 9.57 23.91
CA ILE A 222 -18.82 8.24 24.29
C ILE A 222 -17.95 7.63 25.40
N PHE A 223 -16.65 7.49 25.14
CA PHE A 223 -15.75 6.81 26.07
C PHE A 223 -15.38 7.66 27.27
N GLY A 224 -15.23 8.97 27.09
CA GLY A 224 -15.03 9.91 28.20
C GLY A 224 -16.20 9.92 29.17
N GLY A 225 -17.43 9.88 28.65
CA GLY A 225 -18.64 9.73 29.47
C GLY A 225 -18.69 8.40 30.22
N LEU A 226 -18.42 7.30 29.53
CA LEU A 226 -18.40 5.95 30.11
C LEU A 226 -17.34 5.83 31.23
N PHE A 227 -16.13 6.30 31.02
CA PHE A 227 -15.05 6.21 32.00
C PHE A 227 -15.30 7.12 33.20
N ARG A 228 -15.96 8.26 32.99
CA ARG A 228 -16.41 9.11 34.11
C ARG A 228 -17.44 8.39 35.00
N LEU A 229 -18.37 7.62 34.39
CA LEU A 229 -19.33 6.79 35.13
C LEU A 229 -18.65 5.69 35.95
N LEU A 230 -17.50 5.17 35.45
CA LEU A 230 -16.69 4.16 36.16
C LEU A 230 -15.77 4.77 37.24
N GLY A 231 -15.83 6.08 37.48
CA GLY A 231 -14.99 6.76 38.45
C GLY A 231 -13.52 6.90 38.06
N TRP A 232 -13.19 6.69 36.81
CA TRP A 232 -11.82 6.80 36.34
C TRP A 232 -11.41 8.28 36.16
N SER A 233 -10.09 8.53 36.28
CA SER A 233 -9.60 9.90 36.09
C SER A 233 -9.85 10.36 34.63
N GLY A 234 -10.18 11.66 34.48
CA GLY A 234 -10.42 12.25 33.17
C GLY A 234 -9.23 12.10 32.20
N PHE A 235 -8.00 12.05 32.72
CA PHE A 235 -6.81 11.83 31.92
C PHE A 235 -6.75 10.41 31.31
N VAL A 236 -7.04 9.37 32.12
CA VAL A 236 -7.09 7.98 31.64
C VAL A 236 -8.19 7.81 30.60
N ALA A 237 -9.38 8.39 30.88
CA ALA A 237 -10.48 8.40 29.92
C ALA A 237 -10.08 9.04 28.58
N PHE A 238 -9.36 10.16 28.62
CA PHE A 238 -8.87 10.85 27.42
C PHE A 238 -7.89 9.99 26.63
N VAL A 239 -6.87 9.40 27.27
CA VAL A 239 -5.87 8.56 26.61
C VAL A 239 -6.51 7.35 25.94
N ILE A 240 -7.40 6.65 26.63
CA ILE A 240 -8.09 5.48 26.06
C ILE A 240 -9.00 5.88 24.89
N SER A 241 -9.73 6.99 25.02
CA SER A 241 -10.56 7.52 23.93
C SER A 241 -9.74 7.86 22.70
N LEU A 242 -8.56 8.44 22.88
CA LEU A 242 -7.63 8.76 21.79
C LEU A 242 -7.10 7.49 21.10
N LEU A 243 -6.73 6.47 21.86
CA LEU A 243 -6.26 5.18 21.31
C LEU A 243 -7.36 4.47 20.51
N LEU A 244 -8.59 4.48 21.02
CA LEU A 244 -9.75 3.92 20.32
C LEU A 244 -10.08 4.70 19.05
N ALA A 245 -10.07 6.02 19.11
CA ALA A 245 -10.28 6.87 17.94
C ALA A 245 -9.21 6.63 16.86
N TRP A 246 -7.94 6.49 17.28
CA TRP A 246 -6.85 6.14 16.36
C TRP A 246 -7.05 4.77 15.72
N THR A 247 -7.50 3.78 16.48
CA THR A 247 -7.79 2.43 15.98
C THR A 247 -8.93 2.43 14.96
N VAL A 248 -10.01 3.17 15.22
CA VAL A 248 -11.13 3.33 14.29
C VAL A 248 -10.68 4.05 13.00
N LYS A 249 -9.87 5.09 13.14
CA LYS A 249 -9.26 5.80 12.01
C LYS A 249 -8.44 4.84 11.15
N TYR A 250 -7.53 4.08 11.74
CA TYR A 250 -6.69 3.10 11.04
C TYR A 250 -7.52 2.02 10.33
N ALA A 251 -8.58 1.54 10.97
CA ALA A 251 -9.43 0.48 10.44
C ALA A 251 -10.27 0.93 9.23
N PHE A 252 -10.95 2.05 9.33
CA PHE A 252 -11.97 2.45 8.36
C PHE A 252 -11.57 3.65 7.51
N ILE A 253 -11.03 4.71 8.13
CA ILE A 253 -10.68 5.93 7.39
C ILE A 253 -9.48 5.66 6.47
N ASP A 254 -8.41 5.06 6.99
CA ASP A 254 -7.23 4.74 6.18
C ASP A 254 -7.56 3.70 5.09
N SER A 255 -8.48 2.76 5.37
CA SER A 255 -8.96 1.82 4.36
C SER A 255 -9.78 2.50 3.26
N TRP A 256 -10.61 3.48 3.60
CA TRP A 256 -11.33 4.29 2.62
C TRP A 256 -10.38 5.11 1.74
N ILE A 257 -9.39 5.76 2.37
CA ILE A 257 -8.38 6.52 1.63
C ILE A 257 -7.62 5.63 0.66
N LEU A 258 -7.18 4.46 1.12
CA LEU A 258 -6.48 3.48 0.30
C LEU A 258 -7.31 3.13 -0.95
N VAL A 259 -8.58 2.74 -0.77
CA VAL A 259 -9.47 2.42 -1.90
C VAL A 259 -9.64 3.62 -2.83
N LYS A 260 -9.81 4.82 -2.28
CA LYS A 260 -10.00 6.04 -3.07
C LYS A 260 -8.76 6.40 -3.87
N MET A 261 -7.58 6.35 -3.25
CA MET A 261 -6.31 6.62 -3.92
C MET A 261 -6.00 5.59 -5.00
N MET A 262 -6.21 4.30 -4.71
CA MET A 262 -6.05 3.23 -5.70
C MET A 262 -7.05 3.38 -6.85
N SER A 263 -8.28 3.79 -6.59
CA SER A 263 -9.27 4.09 -7.64
C SER A 263 -8.77 5.17 -8.60
N SER A 264 -8.28 6.28 -8.07
CA SER A 264 -7.75 7.37 -8.90
C SER A 264 -6.51 6.93 -9.68
N TYR A 265 -5.63 6.15 -9.05
CA TYR A 265 -4.42 5.64 -9.69
C TYR A 265 -4.75 4.64 -10.83
N MET A 266 -5.65 3.67 -10.58
CA MET A 266 -6.02 2.65 -11.55
C MET A 266 -6.84 3.20 -12.74
N GLN A 267 -7.41 4.39 -12.61
CA GLN A 267 -8.06 5.08 -13.75
C GLN A 267 -7.04 5.64 -14.74
N VAL A 268 -5.87 6.06 -14.29
CA VAL A 268 -4.83 6.64 -15.16
C VAL A 268 -3.79 5.61 -15.59
N ALA A 269 -3.49 4.63 -14.75
CA ALA A 269 -2.41 3.68 -14.97
C ALA A 269 -2.53 2.88 -16.29
N PRO A 270 -3.69 2.27 -16.65
CA PRO A 270 -3.82 1.50 -17.89
C PRO A 270 -3.63 2.33 -19.16
N ASN A 271 -3.93 3.63 -19.09
CA ASN A 271 -3.87 4.56 -20.23
C ASN A 271 -2.54 5.32 -20.33
N THR A 272 -1.63 5.10 -19.38
CA THR A 272 -0.34 5.81 -19.35
C THR A 272 0.71 5.02 -20.10
N GLN A 273 1.19 5.58 -21.21
CA GLN A 273 2.37 5.05 -21.89
C GLN A 273 3.61 5.43 -21.09
N ILE A 274 4.37 4.43 -20.67
CA ILE A 274 5.59 4.63 -19.90
C ILE A 274 6.68 5.15 -20.81
N THR A 275 7.25 6.33 -20.51
CA THR A 275 8.36 6.90 -21.26
C THR A 275 9.69 6.44 -20.68
N PHE A 276 10.55 5.88 -21.52
CA PHE A 276 11.83 5.29 -21.12
C PHE A 276 12.78 6.31 -20.45
N ASP A 277 12.72 7.56 -20.87
CA ASP A 277 13.55 8.67 -20.34
C ASP A 277 13.31 8.93 -18.82
N LEU A 278 12.11 8.62 -18.32
CA LEU A 278 11.77 8.79 -16.91
C LEU A 278 12.47 7.79 -15.98
N TYR A 279 12.78 6.58 -16.42
CA TYR A 279 13.53 5.63 -15.59
C TYR A 279 14.92 6.17 -15.25
N GLY A 280 15.62 6.73 -16.25
CA GLY A 280 16.93 7.37 -16.03
C GLY A 280 16.85 8.56 -15.09
N LYS A 281 15.87 9.45 -15.31
CA LYS A 281 15.65 10.64 -14.47
C LYS A 281 15.30 10.27 -13.03
N LEU A 282 14.37 9.31 -12.83
CA LEU A 282 13.99 8.86 -11.49
C LEU A 282 15.12 8.10 -10.80
N GLY A 283 15.91 7.32 -11.53
CA GLY A 283 17.12 6.66 -11.03
C GLY A 283 18.19 7.65 -10.56
N GLY A 284 18.30 8.80 -11.20
CA GLY A 284 19.15 9.91 -10.77
C GLY A 284 18.67 10.58 -9.47
N LEU A 285 17.35 10.64 -9.26
CA LEU A 285 16.73 11.26 -8.09
C LEU A 285 16.62 10.31 -6.88
N SER A 286 16.51 9.01 -7.12
CA SER A 286 16.26 8.01 -6.08
C SER A 286 17.13 6.77 -6.24
N LYS A 287 18.06 6.57 -5.26
CA LYS A 287 18.87 5.34 -5.19
C LYS A 287 18.01 4.09 -5.00
N LYS A 288 16.90 4.19 -4.25
CA LYS A 288 15.96 3.09 -4.04
C LYS A 288 15.19 2.74 -5.31
N PHE A 289 14.82 3.73 -6.11
CA PHE A 289 14.23 3.49 -7.42
C PHE A 289 15.22 2.82 -8.37
N LYS A 290 16.47 3.26 -8.40
CA LYS A 290 17.52 2.62 -9.18
C LYS A 290 17.71 1.15 -8.81
N GLU A 291 17.70 0.84 -7.50
CA GLU A 291 17.77 -0.53 -6.99
C GLU A 291 16.53 -1.36 -7.41
N LEU A 292 15.33 -0.79 -7.28
CA LEU A 292 14.06 -1.40 -7.69
C LEU A 292 14.09 -1.75 -9.18
N PHE A 293 14.47 -0.81 -10.02
CA PHE A 293 14.55 -0.98 -11.47
C PHE A 293 15.57 -2.04 -11.87
N ARG A 294 16.78 -2.03 -11.27
CA ARG A 294 17.82 -3.03 -11.50
C ARG A 294 17.33 -4.44 -11.16
N LYS A 295 16.70 -4.62 -10.00
CA LYS A 295 16.11 -5.93 -9.62
C LYS A 295 15.03 -6.38 -10.60
N GLY A 296 14.24 -5.47 -11.12
CA GLY A 296 13.25 -5.76 -12.16
C GLY A 296 13.84 -6.23 -13.48
N GLN A 297 15.11 -5.88 -13.75
CA GLN A 297 15.83 -6.36 -14.95
C GLN A 297 16.57 -7.69 -14.72
N GLU A 298 17.04 -7.94 -13.49
CA GLU A 298 17.88 -9.10 -13.16
C GLU A 298 17.07 -10.35 -12.81
N GLU A 299 15.86 -10.19 -12.23
CA GLU A 299 15.06 -11.35 -11.84
C GLU A 299 14.28 -11.92 -13.04
N PRO A 300 14.31 -13.27 -13.26
CA PRO A 300 13.50 -13.91 -14.29
C PRO A 300 12.01 -13.59 -14.10
N GLN A 301 11.28 -13.47 -15.20
CA GLN A 301 9.82 -13.39 -15.12
C GLN A 301 9.28 -14.69 -14.50
N PRO A 302 8.38 -14.62 -13.50
CA PRO A 302 7.73 -15.82 -13.01
C PRO A 302 6.96 -16.47 -14.16
N ALA A 303 7.09 -17.79 -14.32
CA ALA A 303 6.21 -18.53 -15.19
C ALA A 303 4.79 -18.39 -14.64
N TYR A 304 3.99 -17.55 -15.27
CA TYR A 304 2.60 -17.32 -14.85
C TYR A 304 1.78 -18.56 -15.17
N ALA A 305 1.55 -19.40 -14.17
CA ALA A 305 0.46 -20.37 -14.20
C ALA A 305 -0.82 -19.57 -13.94
N GLY A 306 -1.56 -19.22 -15.01
CA GLY A 306 -2.87 -18.58 -14.87
C GLY A 306 -3.75 -19.35 -13.90
N PRO A 307 -4.74 -18.68 -13.23
CA PRO A 307 -5.64 -19.36 -12.34
C PRO A 307 -6.29 -20.51 -13.09
N SER A 308 -6.00 -21.73 -12.65
CA SER A 308 -6.68 -22.95 -13.11
C SER A 308 -8.16 -22.78 -12.79
N VAL A 309 -8.95 -22.53 -13.82
CA VAL A 309 -10.42 -22.61 -13.73
C VAL A 309 -10.75 -24.09 -13.55
N ALA A 310 -10.86 -24.51 -12.29
CA ALA A 310 -11.34 -25.83 -11.97
C ALA A 310 -12.82 -25.93 -12.38
N GLY A 311 -13.09 -26.82 -13.31
CA GLY A 311 -14.41 -27.39 -13.50
C GLY A 311 -15.19 -26.93 -14.73
N THR A 312 -14.94 -27.56 -15.86
CA THR A 312 -16.03 -28.20 -16.63
C THR A 312 -15.41 -29.29 -17.51
N GLU A 313 -15.54 -30.52 -17.09
CA GLU A 313 -15.38 -31.66 -17.97
C GLU A 313 -16.49 -31.57 -19.05
N SER A 314 -16.10 -31.65 -20.30
CA SER A 314 -16.96 -32.02 -21.40
C SER A 314 -16.18 -32.81 -22.44
N PRO A 315 -16.78 -33.83 -23.04
CA PRO A 315 -16.08 -34.97 -23.61
C PRO A 315 -15.50 -34.70 -24.98
N GLU A 316 -14.42 -35.39 -25.19
CA GLU A 316 -13.74 -35.77 -26.41
C GLU A 316 -14.66 -35.91 -27.64
N THR A 317 -14.41 -35.07 -28.66
CA THR A 317 -14.71 -35.41 -30.05
C THR A 317 -13.55 -34.95 -30.92
N ALA A 318 -12.81 -35.90 -31.37
CA ALA A 318 -11.78 -35.76 -32.38
C ALA A 318 -12.39 -35.29 -33.70
N SER A 319 -11.79 -34.25 -34.31
CA SER A 319 -11.96 -33.95 -35.73
C SER A 319 -10.73 -33.20 -36.28
N PRO A 320 -10.43 -33.35 -37.55
CA PRO A 320 -9.06 -33.46 -38.05
C PRO A 320 -8.39 -32.13 -38.39
N VAL A 321 -7.05 -32.14 -38.29
CA VAL A 321 -6.10 -31.08 -38.64
C VAL A 321 -6.25 -30.65 -40.10
N PRO A 322 -6.44 -29.36 -40.44
CA PRO A 322 -6.16 -28.83 -41.76
C PRO A 322 -4.66 -28.47 -41.92
N PRO A 323 -4.12 -28.51 -43.13
CA PRO A 323 -2.69 -28.45 -43.38
C PRO A 323 -2.10 -27.04 -43.20
N ALA A 324 -0.81 -27.04 -42.90
CA ALA A 324 0.07 -25.91 -42.70
C ALA A 324 -0.06 -24.82 -43.77
N ALA A 325 -0.27 -23.57 -43.33
CA ALA A 325 -0.02 -22.37 -44.11
C ALA A 325 1.27 -21.69 -43.64
N GLU A 326 2.13 -21.56 -44.57
CA GLU A 326 3.35 -20.80 -44.74
C GLU A 326 3.92 -19.92 -43.61
N GLY A 327 5.23 -20.12 -43.38
CA GLY A 327 6.13 -19.52 -42.45
C GLY A 327 6.11 -17.99 -42.37
N HIS A 328 5.66 -17.49 -41.26
CA HIS A 328 6.14 -16.21 -40.74
C HIS A 328 7.31 -16.50 -39.78
N THR A 329 8.52 -16.31 -40.26
CA THR A 329 9.73 -16.27 -39.42
C THR A 329 9.55 -15.15 -38.41
N GLN A 330 9.22 -15.53 -37.18
CA GLN A 330 9.14 -14.62 -36.05
C GLN A 330 10.53 -14.06 -35.79
N ARG A 331 10.73 -12.74 -36.05
CA ARG A 331 12.01 -12.07 -35.82
C ARG A 331 12.12 -11.75 -34.34
N PHE A 332 13.28 -12.02 -33.74
CA PHE A 332 13.59 -11.70 -32.35
C PHE A 332 14.59 -10.53 -32.28
N CYS A 333 14.52 -9.74 -31.22
CA CYS A 333 15.44 -8.65 -30.99
C CYS A 333 16.86 -9.18 -30.70
N PRO A 334 17.90 -8.72 -31.40
CA PRO A 334 19.26 -9.22 -31.21
C PRO A 334 19.88 -8.85 -29.84
N SER A 335 19.27 -7.91 -29.09
CA SER A 335 19.80 -7.45 -27.81
C SER A 335 19.06 -8.00 -26.60
N CYS A 336 17.81 -8.49 -26.74
CA CYS A 336 17.01 -8.95 -25.60
C CYS A 336 16.09 -10.13 -25.92
N ASP A 337 16.23 -10.73 -27.09
CA ASP A 337 15.51 -11.93 -27.54
C ASP A 337 13.97 -11.86 -27.48
N THR A 338 13.42 -10.65 -27.42
CA THR A 338 11.97 -10.44 -27.42
C THR A 338 11.41 -10.58 -28.83
N PRO A 339 10.26 -11.28 -29.01
CA PRO A 339 9.62 -11.39 -30.30
C PRO A 339 9.18 -10.02 -30.82
N LEU A 340 9.53 -9.73 -32.08
CA LEU A 340 9.32 -8.46 -32.74
C LEU A 340 8.01 -8.46 -33.54
N SER A 341 7.18 -7.45 -33.33
CA SER A 341 6.03 -7.19 -34.18
C SER A 341 6.52 -6.62 -35.56
N PRO A 342 5.93 -7.05 -36.69
CA PRO A 342 6.31 -6.54 -37.98
C PRO A 342 6.19 -5.02 -38.11
N GLY A 343 7.17 -4.36 -38.73
CA GLY A 343 7.13 -2.95 -39.07
C GLY A 343 7.57 -1.96 -37.99
N LYS A 344 8.13 -2.41 -36.86
CA LYS A 344 8.67 -1.51 -35.84
C LYS A 344 10.15 -1.21 -36.05
N ALA A 345 10.51 0.08 -36.03
CA ALA A 345 11.89 0.56 -36.16
C ALA A 345 12.72 0.37 -34.86
N PHE A 346 12.08 0.09 -33.74
CA PHE A 346 12.73 -0.10 -32.43
C PHE A 346 12.09 -1.26 -31.67
N CYS A 347 12.89 -2.00 -30.90
CA CYS A 347 12.40 -3.02 -30.01
C CYS A 347 11.59 -2.38 -28.88
N GLY A 348 10.32 -2.81 -28.69
CA GLY A 348 9.45 -2.29 -27.66
C GLY A 348 9.87 -2.66 -26.24
N ASN A 349 10.79 -3.61 -26.06
CA ASN A 349 11.26 -4.07 -24.76
C ASN A 349 12.58 -3.41 -24.31
N CYS A 350 13.58 -3.33 -25.20
CA CYS A 350 14.92 -2.81 -24.85
C CYS A 350 15.29 -1.51 -25.55
N GLY A 351 14.45 -0.99 -26.46
CA GLY A 351 14.70 0.25 -27.20
C GLY A 351 15.76 0.14 -28.31
N THR A 352 16.32 -1.05 -28.55
CA THR A 352 17.31 -1.25 -29.61
C THR A 352 16.71 -0.94 -30.97
N LYS A 353 17.42 -0.15 -31.77
CA LYS A 353 17.03 0.15 -33.16
C LYS A 353 17.15 -1.13 -33.99
N LEU A 354 16.06 -1.46 -34.63
CA LEU A 354 15.96 -2.61 -35.53
C LEU A 354 16.23 -2.12 -36.96
N GLY A 355 17.25 -2.65 -37.57
CA GLY A 355 17.67 -2.29 -38.94
C GLY A 355 16.67 -2.70 -40.00
#